data_a23aed82ade2dfb0757870e8b5673077
#
_entry.id   a23aed82ade2dfb0757870e8b5673077
#
_cell.length_a   1.000
_cell.length_b   1.000
_cell.length_c   1.000
_cell.angle_alpha   90.00
_cell.angle_beta   90.00
_cell.angle_gamma   90.00
#
_symmetry.space_group_name_H-M   'P 1'
#
loop_
_entity.id
_entity.type
_entity.pdbx_description
1 polymer ?
#
loop_
_entity_poly.entity_id
_entity_poly.type
_entity_poly.pdbx_seq_one_letter_code
_entity_poly.pdbx_strand_id
1 'polypeptide(L)'
;MDSRTEKIYLGKARHNLKNPINAILGYSEMLIEDCEDLNLDSIIRDLEKIHESGKNILKIIENNFKDESLNRKDSTINSIAKTTQIHIRTPLNTIIGYSEIIIEDLNSEFEKTFKPDLEKIIISSKSLENEIENIINFKSLDPTDKSNSSTQLELVESVIGSIRPISKDKSQ
;
A
#
# COMPACT_ATOMS: atom_id res chain seq x y z
N MET A 1 17.90 1.71 -16.61
CA MET A 1 17.33 2.97 -16.04
C MET A 1 18.47 3.71 -15.38
N ASP A 2 18.57 5.04 -15.51
CA ASP A 2 19.62 5.76 -14.79
C ASP A 2 19.30 5.84 -13.28
N SER A 3 20.33 6.01 -12.45
CA SER A 3 20.22 6.01 -10.98
C SER A 3 19.23 7.08 -10.44
N ARG A 4 19.04 8.18 -11.14
CA ARG A 4 18.12 9.25 -10.75
C ARG A 4 16.67 8.83 -10.97
N THR A 5 16.39 8.23 -12.11
CA THR A 5 15.06 7.73 -12.47
C THR A 5 14.64 6.59 -11.55
N GLU A 6 15.57 5.69 -11.18
CA GLU A 6 15.30 4.62 -10.21
C GLU A 6 14.91 5.15 -8.84
N LYS A 7 15.60 6.17 -8.33
CA LYS A 7 15.26 6.80 -7.05
C LYS A 7 13.89 7.47 -7.06
N ILE A 8 13.55 8.17 -8.16
CA ILE A 8 12.22 8.79 -8.33
C ILE A 8 11.13 7.71 -8.33
N TYR A 9 11.34 6.62 -9.06
CA TYR A 9 10.39 5.52 -9.11
C TYR A 9 10.24 4.82 -7.75
N LEU A 10 11.34 4.58 -7.04
CA LEU A 10 11.34 4.00 -5.70
C LEU A 10 10.55 4.88 -4.71
N GLY A 11 10.76 6.20 -4.76
CA GLY A 11 10.01 7.15 -3.94
C GLY A 11 8.50 7.13 -4.22
N LYS A 12 8.11 7.05 -5.51
CA LYS A 12 6.71 6.95 -5.93
C LYS A 12 6.11 5.61 -5.48
N ALA A 13 6.82 4.50 -5.68
CA ALA A 13 6.40 3.18 -5.24
C ALA A 13 6.16 3.15 -3.72
N ARG A 14 7.09 3.69 -2.94
CA ARG A 14 6.94 3.85 -1.48
C ARG A 14 5.69 4.64 -1.12
N HIS A 15 5.44 5.77 -1.79
CA HIS A 15 4.25 6.59 -1.55
C HIS A 15 2.96 5.83 -1.84
N ASN A 16 2.88 5.15 -2.97
CA ASN A 16 1.71 4.38 -3.37
C ASN A 16 1.42 3.23 -2.40
N LEU A 17 2.47 2.53 -1.92
CA LEU A 17 2.33 1.47 -0.93
C LEU A 17 1.88 1.99 0.45
N LYS A 18 2.27 3.22 0.82
CA LYS A 18 1.85 3.82 2.10
C LYS A 18 0.38 4.22 2.11
N ASN A 19 -0.22 4.55 0.99
CA ASN A 19 -1.61 4.99 0.94
C ASN A 19 -2.59 3.94 1.49
N PRO A 20 -2.62 2.68 1.00
CA PRO A 20 -3.51 1.66 1.56
C PRO A 20 -3.18 1.31 3.02
N ILE A 21 -1.92 1.36 3.44
CA ILE A 21 -1.55 1.12 4.83
C ILE A 21 -2.05 2.21 5.75
N ASN A 22 -1.96 3.47 5.35
CA ASN A 22 -2.50 4.59 6.14
C ASN A 22 -4.03 4.48 6.27
N ALA A 23 -4.74 3.98 5.26
CA ALA A 23 -6.16 3.70 5.35
C ALA A 23 -6.46 2.59 6.37
N ILE A 24 -5.71 1.47 6.35
CA ILE A 24 -5.85 0.38 7.33
C ILE A 24 -5.63 0.91 8.75
N LEU A 25 -4.58 1.69 8.98
CA LEU A 25 -4.27 2.26 10.29
C LEU A 25 -5.36 3.23 10.75
N GLY A 26 -5.82 4.13 9.88
CA GLY A 26 -6.86 5.10 10.23
C GLY A 26 -8.21 4.43 10.55
N TYR A 27 -8.66 3.46 9.74
CA TYR A 27 -9.92 2.75 10.03
C TYR A 27 -9.82 1.88 11.27
N SER A 28 -8.70 1.19 11.50
CA SER A 28 -8.54 0.37 12.70
C SER A 28 -8.47 1.22 13.98
N GLU A 29 -7.81 2.38 13.95
CA GLU A 29 -7.75 3.30 15.07
C GLU A 29 -9.15 3.86 15.40
N MET A 30 -9.88 4.32 14.40
CA MET A 30 -11.26 4.82 14.57
C MET A 30 -12.19 3.75 15.15
N LEU A 31 -12.11 2.51 14.63
CA LEU A 31 -12.92 1.40 15.15
C LEU A 31 -12.56 1.03 16.59
N ILE A 32 -11.29 1.13 16.99
CA ILE A 32 -10.86 0.92 18.38
C ILE A 32 -11.51 1.96 19.28
N GLU A 33 -11.44 3.25 18.94
CA GLU A 33 -12.06 4.33 19.69
C GLU A 33 -13.58 4.13 19.86
N ASP A 34 -14.28 3.82 18.76
CA ASP A 34 -15.73 3.53 18.78
C ASP A 34 -16.07 2.33 19.68
N CYS A 35 -15.25 1.27 19.64
CA CYS A 35 -15.45 0.08 20.47
C CYS A 35 -15.11 0.32 21.95
N GLU A 36 -14.17 1.21 22.28
CA GLU A 36 -13.86 1.63 23.66
C GLU A 36 -15.07 2.33 24.28
N ASP A 37 -15.72 3.25 23.55
CA ASP A 37 -16.92 3.96 23.99
C ASP A 37 -18.10 2.98 24.28
N LEU A 38 -18.13 1.84 23.60
CA LEU A 38 -19.17 0.82 23.73
C LEU A 38 -18.78 -0.35 24.67
N ASN A 39 -17.56 -0.34 25.24
CA ASN A 39 -16.99 -1.39 26.09
C ASN A 39 -16.95 -2.78 25.42
N LEU A 40 -16.57 -2.84 24.13
CA LEU A 40 -16.51 -4.07 23.33
C LEU A 40 -15.10 -4.70 23.36
N ASP A 41 -14.62 -5.11 24.55
CA ASP A 41 -13.24 -5.56 24.80
C ASP A 41 -12.74 -6.69 23.87
N SER A 42 -13.62 -7.59 23.42
CA SER A 42 -13.24 -8.69 22.53
C SER A 42 -12.88 -8.16 21.13
N ILE A 43 -13.68 -7.24 20.61
CA ILE A 43 -13.46 -6.62 19.30
C ILE A 43 -12.23 -5.73 19.35
N ILE A 44 -12.04 -4.97 20.42
CA ILE A 44 -10.84 -4.11 20.61
C ILE A 44 -9.57 -4.94 20.48
N ARG A 45 -9.46 -6.09 21.16
CA ARG A 45 -8.27 -6.95 21.08
C ARG A 45 -7.97 -7.44 19.67
N ASP A 46 -8.96 -7.71 18.86
CA ASP A 46 -8.77 -8.15 17.49
C ASP A 46 -8.44 -6.99 16.55
N LEU A 47 -9.03 -5.82 16.76
CA LEU A 47 -8.67 -4.57 16.08
C LEU A 47 -7.23 -4.12 16.40
N GLU A 48 -6.77 -4.28 17.63
CA GLU A 48 -5.37 -4.02 18.02
C GLU A 48 -4.39 -4.89 17.21
N LYS A 49 -4.71 -6.17 16.97
CA LYS A 49 -3.88 -7.03 16.11
C LYS A 49 -3.85 -6.56 14.66
N ILE A 50 -4.98 -6.06 14.14
CA ILE A 50 -5.04 -5.44 12.82
C ILE A 50 -4.13 -4.20 12.79
N HIS A 51 -4.27 -3.30 13.75
CA HIS A 51 -3.53 -2.06 13.84
C HIS A 51 -2.02 -2.30 13.99
N GLU A 52 -1.60 -3.22 14.86
CA GLU A 52 -0.18 -3.61 15.02
C GLU A 52 0.40 -4.22 13.76
N SER A 53 -0.36 -5.07 13.09
CA SER A 53 0.06 -5.65 11.80
C SER A 53 0.22 -4.57 10.73
N GLY A 54 -0.66 -3.58 10.69
CA GLY A 54 -0.53 -2.40 9.82
C GLY A 54 0.73 -1.59 10.10
N LYS A 55 1.05 -1.31 11.36
CA LYS A 55 2.31 -0.65 11.76
C LYS A 55 3.55 -1.45 11.34
N ASN A 56 3.50 -2.77 11.47
CA ASN A 56 4.60 -3.64 11.04
C ASN A 56 4.82 -3.55 9.53
N ILE A 57 3.75 -3.62 8.73
CA ILE A 57 3.83 -3.47 7.27
C ILE A 57 4.39 -2.09 6.89
N LEU A 58 3.92 -1.02 7.51
CA LEU A 58 4.43 0.33 7.27
C LEU A 58 5.94 0.41 7.50
N LYS A 59 6.42 -0.15 8.60
CA LYS A 59 7.86 -0.22 8.93
C LYS A 59 8.66 -1.02 7.89
N ILE A 60 8.11 -2.15 7.41
CA ILE A 60 8.75 -2.97 6.37
C ILE A 60 8.88 -2.16 5.08
N ILE A 61 7.81 -1.46 4.65
CA ILE A 61 7.82 -0.62 3.45
C ILE A 61 8.84 0.50 3.59
N GLU A 62 8.84 1.23 4.71
CA GLU A 62 9.78 2.33 4.95
C GLU A 62 11.24 1.87 4.95
N ASN A 63 11.52 0.70 5.50
CA ASN A 63 12.87 0.16 5.53
C ASN A 63 13.35 -0.38 4.18
N ASN A 64 12.46 -0.98 3.40
CA ASN A 64 12.82 -1.63 2.14
C ASN A 64 12.84 -0.64 0.97
N PHE A 65 11.95 0.34 0.93
CA PHE A 65 11.83 1.32 -0.16
C PHE A 65 12.54 2.65 0.12
N LYS A 66 13.60 2.65 0.91
CA LYS A 66 14.47 3.81 1.09
C LYS A 66 15.56 3.86 0.02
N ASP A 67 16.08 5.04 -0.26
CA ASP A 67 17.05 5.27 -1.35
C ASP A 67 18.32 4.42 -1.20
N GLU A 68 18.77 4.19 0.04
CA GLU A 68 19.94 3.35 0.34
C GLU A 68 19.73 1.88 -0.05
N SER A 69 18.51 1.44 -0.21
CA SER A 69 18.22 0.06 -0.61
C SER A 69 18.70 -0.24 -2.03
N LEU A 70 18.78 0.76 -2.91
CA LEU A 70 19.35 0.63 -4.25
C LEU A 70 20.89 0.57 -4.25
N ASN A 71 21.54 0.99 -3.17
CA ASN A 71 23.02 0.96 -3.08
C ASN A 71 23.57 -0.43 -2.74
N ARG A 72 22.72 -1.41 -2.43
CA ARG A 72 23.13 -2.77 -2.18
C ARG A 72 23.51 -3.45 -3.49
N LYS A 73 24.58 -4.27 -3.47
CA LYS A 73 25.02 -5.03 -4.64
C LYS A 73 23.86 -5.86 -5.20
N ASP A 74 23.64 -5.77 -6.49
CA ASP A 74 22.59 -6.49 -7.22
C ASP A 74 21.12 -6.16 -6.79
N SER A 75 20.92 -5.05 -6.06
CA SER A 75 19.59 -4.62 -5.66
C SER A 75 18.88 -3.90 -6.80
N THR A 76 17.68 -4.35 -7.13
CA THR A 76 16.77 -3.72 -8.09
C THR A 76 15.44 -3.44 -7.41
N ILE A 77 14.66 -2.51 -7.95
CA ILE A 77 13.32 -2.22 -7.43
C ILE A 77 12.44 -3.48 -7.41
N ASN A 78 12.56 -4.32 -8.43
CA ASN A 78 11.85 -5.60 -8.50
C ASN A 78 12.28 -6.56 -7.38
N SER A 79 13.59 -6.68 -7.08
CA SER A 79 14.08 -7.52 -5.98
C SER A 79 13.64 -6.99 -4.61
N ILE A 80 13.63 -5.66 -4.43
CA ILE A 80 13.11 -5.01 -3.23
C ILE A 80 11.62 -5.33 -3.04
N ALA A 81 10.82 -5.19 -4.10
CA ALA A 81 9.38 -5.47 -4.06
C ALA A 81 9.08 -6.95 -3.75
N LYS A 82 9.80 -7.90 -4.38
CA LYS A 82 9.67 -9.34 -4.09
C LYS A 82 9.98 -9.68 -2.63
N THR A 83 11.07 -9.13 -2.09
CA THR A 83 11.43 -9.31 -0.69
C THR A 83 10.36 -8.71 0.24
N THR A 84 9.85 -7.54 -0.09
CA THR A 84 8.78 -6.89 0.66
C THR A 84 7.51 -7.72 0.64
N GLN A 85 7.10 -8.25 -0.53
CA GLN A 85 5.92 -9.12 -0.67
C GLN A 85 5.99 -10.33 0.27
N ILE A 86 7.16 -10.96 0.38
CA ILE A 86 7.37 -12.09 1.29
C ILE A 86 7.17 -11.67 2.74
N HIS A 87 7.75 -10.54 3.14
CA HIS A 87 7.71 -10.09 4.52
C HIS A 87 6.35 -9.57 4.98
N ILE A 88 5.55 -8.98 4.08
CA ILE A 88 4.23 -8.45 4.44
C ILE A 88 3.13 -9.52 4.40
N ARG A 89 3.36 -10.68 3.80
CA ARG A 89 2.33 -11.73 3.62
C ARG A 89 1.68 -12.12 4.95
N THR A 90 2.47 -12.41 5.97
CA THR A 90 1.95 -12.82 7.27
C THR A 90 1.14 -11.71 7.96
N PRO A 91 1.68 -10.48 8.15
CA PRO A 91 0.88 -9.43 8.78
C PRO A 91 -0.33 -9.03 7.93
N LEU A 92 -0.28 -9.14 6.60
CA LEU A 92 -1.42 -8.84 5.75
C LEU A 92 -2.54 -9.87 5.90
N ASN A 93 -2.20 -11.15 5.95
CA ASN A 93 -3.17 -12.22 6.25
C ASN A 93 -3.79 -12.07 7.66
N THR A 94 -3.00 -11.58 8.63
CA THR A 94 -3.52 -11.24 9.97
C THR A 94 -4.58 -10.15 9.89
N ILE A 95 -4.33 -9.07 9.14
CA ILE A 95 -5.29 -7.97 8.97
C ILE A 95 -6.59 -8.49 8.34
N ILE A 96 -6.50 -9.22 7.23
CA ILE A 96 -7.68 -9.74 6.53
C ILE A 96 -8.44 -10.72 7.41
N GLY A 97 -7.76 -11.70 8.01
CA GLY A 97 -8.39 -12.74 8.82
C GLY A 97 -9.11 -12.18 10.05
N TYR A 98 -8.50 -11.27 10.80
CA TYR A 98 -9.19 -10.65 11.94
C TYR A 98 -10.34 -9.73 11.51
N SER A 99 -10.23 -9.04 10.39
CA SER A 99 -11.33 -8.24 9.85
C SER A 99 -12.53 -9.13 9.48
N GLU A 100 -12.30 -10.29 8.86
CA GLU A 100 -13.33 -11.25 8.51
C GLU A 100 -13.97 -11.87 9.77
N ILE A 101 -13.18 -12.28 10.77
CA ILE A 101 -13.66 -12.80 12.05
C ILE A 101 -14.56 -11.78 12.75
N ILE A 102 -14.13 -10.52 12.84
CA ILE A 102 -14.95 -9.48 13.47
C ILE A 102 -16.27 -9.32 12.72
N ILE A 103 -16.25 -9.28 11.37
CA ILE A 103 -17.48 -9.14 10.56
C ILE A 103 -18.44 -10.32 10.82
N GLU A 104 -17.93 -11.55 10.92
CA GLU A 104 -18.75 -12.75 11.20
C GLU A 104 -19.37 -12.74 12.61
N ASP A 105 -18.65 -12.18 13.58
CA ASP A 105 -19.08 -12.15 14.99
C ASP A 105 -19.96 -10.92 15.33
N LEU A 106 -20.10 -9.94 14.39
CA LEU A 106 -20.94 -8.76 14.61
C LEU A 106 -22.42 -9.16 14.76
N ASN A 107 -23.03 -8.71 15.84
CA ASN A 107 -24.48 -8.76 15.96
C ASN A 107 -25.16 -7.71 15.03
N SER A 108 -26.48 -7.85 14.83
CA SER A 108 -27.25 -6.97 13.96
C SER A 108 -27.23 -5.48 14.38
N GLU A 109 -26.92 -5.18 15.63
CA GLU A 109 -26.86 -3.82 16.17
C GLU A 109 -25.60 -3.09 15.65
N PHE A 110 -24.45 -3.78 15.65
CA PHE A 110 -23.17 -3.20 15.25
C PHE A 110 -22.81 -3.45 13.79
N GLU A 111 -23.47 -4.40 13.12
CA GLU A 111 -23.16 -4.75 11.72
C GLU A 111 -23.20 -3.54 10.80
N LYS A 112 -24.24 -2.72 10.89
CA LYS A 112 -24.40 -1.53 10.03
C LYS A 112 -23.35 -0.45 10.28
N THR A 113 -22.81 -0.38 11.50
CA THR A 113 -21.86 0.64 11.92
C THR A 113 -20.43 0.23 11.61
N PHE A 114 -20.02 -1.00 11.96
CA PHE A 114 -18.61 -1.41 11.89
C PHE A 114 -18.23 -2.14 10.60
N LYS A 115 -19.15 -2.91 10.02
CA LYS A 115 -18.87 -3.69 8.81
C LYS A 115 -18.35 -2.87 7.64
N PRO A 116 -18.91 -1.67 7.31
CA PRO A 116 -18.40 -0.88 6.20
C PRO A 116 -16.92 -0.48 6.34
N ASP A 117 -16.48 -0.19 7.56
CA ASP A 117 -15.10 0.23 7.80
C ASP A 117 -14.13 -0.97 7.85
N LEU A 118 -14.57 -2.12 8.36
CA LEU A 118 -13.85 -3.40 8.26
C LEU A 118 -13.69 -3.83 6.79
N GLU A 119 -14.72 -3.68 5.97
CA GLU A 119 -14.64 -3.94 4.53
C GLU A 119 -13.64 -3.01 3.82
N LYS A 120 -13.54 -1.73 4.23
CA LYS A 120 -12.51 -0.81 3.72
C LYS A 120 -11.09 -1.25 4.12
N ILE A 121 -10.90 -1.82 5.31
CA ILE A 121 -9.62 -2.41 5.72
C ILE A 121 -9.26 -3.58 4.79
N ILE A 122 -10.19 -4.47 4.50
CA ILE A 122 -9.99 -5.61 3.59
C ILE A 122 -9.66 -5.13 2.16
N ILE A 123 -10.42 -4.15 1.65
CA ILE A 123 -10.19 -3.56 0.32
C ILE A 123 -8.80 -2.91 0.25
N SER A 124 -8.40 -2.17 1.28
CA SER A 124 -7.09 -1.54 1.35
C SER A 124 -5.95 -2.58 1.40
N SER A 125 -6.18 -3.70 2.09
CA SER A 125 -5.23 -4.82 2.12
C SER A 125 -5.02 -5.45 0.74
N LYS A 126 -6.10 -5.66 -0.01
CA LYS A 126 -6.03 -6.15 -1.41
C LYS A 126 -5.39 -5.12 -2.34
N SER A 127 -5.65 -3.83 -2.12
CA SER A 127 -5.01 -2.75 -2.88
C SER A 127 -3.49 -2.75 -2.67
N LEU A 128 -3.02 -3.00 -1.46
CA LEU A 128 -1.59 -3.11 -1.17
C LEU A 128 -0.94 -4.29 -1.89
N GLU A 129 -1.59 -5.46 -1.92
CA GLU A 129 -1.11 -6.62 -2.68
C GLU A 129 -0.96 -6.29 -4.16
N ASN A 130 -1.98 -5.67 -4.76
CA ASN A 130 -1.97 -5.27 -6.16
C ASN A 130 -0.84 -4.26 -6.46
N GLU A 131 -0.62 -3.27 -5.59
CA GLU A 131 0.46 -2.30 -5.78
C GLU A 131 1.84 -2.96 -5.76
N ILE A 132 2.08 -3.91 -4.87
CA ILE A 132 3.35 -4.66 -4.83
C ILE A 132 3.51 -5.52 -6.09
N GLU A 133 2.46 -6.20 -6.54
CA GLU A 133 2.50 -6.99 -7.77
C GLU A 133 2.78 -6.11 -9.00
N ASN A 134 2.19 -4.93 -9.07
CA ASN A 134 2.46 -3.96 -10.12
C ASN A 134 3.94 -3.54 -10.15
N ILE A 135 4.55 -3.33 -8.99
CA ILE A 135 5.98 -3.00 -8.91
C ILE A 135 6.85 -4.19 -9.35
N ILE A 136 6.50 -5.42 -8.95
CA ILE A 136 7.21 -6.64 -9.33
C ILE A 136 7.13 -6.89 -10.84
N ASN A 137 5.95 -6.65 -11.43
CA ASN A 137 5.70 -6.87 -12.85
C ASN A 137 6.15 -5.70 -13.72
N PHE A 138 6.55 -4.58 -13.12
CA PHE A 138 7.12 -3.46 -13.84
C PHE A 138 8.46 -3.90 -14.44
N LYS A 139 8.42 -4.29 -15.70
CA LYS A 139 9.63 -4.50 -16.50
C LYS A 139 10.26 -3.13 -16.73
N SER A 140 11.50 -2.94 -16.30
CA SER A 140 12.28 -1.79 -16.74
C SER A 140 12.13 -1.71 -18.26
N LEU A 141 11.74 -0.53 -18.76
CA LEU A 141 11.63 -0.24 -20.19
C LEU A 141 12.99 -0.51 -20.85
N ASP A 142 13.21 -1.72 -21.30
CA ASP A 142 14.29 -2.01 -22.23
C ASP A 142 13.82 -1.48 -23.60
N PRO A 143 14.51 -0.50 -24.18
CA PRO A 143 14.10 0.11 -25.47
C PRO A 143 14.04 -0.89 -26.63
N THR A 144 14.47 -2.14 -26.40
CA THR A 144 14.55 -3.19 -27.43
C THR A 144 13.35 -4.14 -27.43
N ASP A 145 12.47 -4.13 -26.42
CA ASP A 145 11.31 -5.01 -26.35
C ASP A 145 10.05 -4.35 -26.92
N LYS A 146 9.82 -4.53 -28.22
CA LYS A 146 8.70 -3.96 -29.00
C LYS A 146 7.34 -4.65 -28.78
N SER A 147 7.20 -5.55 -27.82
CA SER A 147 6.00 -6.39 -27.73
C SER A 147 4.84 -5.86 -26.85
N ASN A 148 5.00 -4.72 -26.14
CA ASN A 148 3.97 -4.21 -25.23
C ASN A 148 3.86 -2.67 -25.19
N SER A 149 3.81 -2.03 -26.36
CA SER A 149 3.93 -0.55 -26.47
C SER A 149 2.71 0.27 -25.98
N SER A 150 1.52 -0.30 -25.88
CA SER A 150 0.29 0.50 -25.60
C SER A 150 0.09 0.78 -24.11
N THR A 151 0.20 -0.24 -23.26
CA THR A 151 -0.04 -0.11 -21.81
C THR A 151 1.13 0.58 -21.09
N GLN A 152 2.34 0.47 -21.64
CA GLN A 152 3.54 1.09 -21.07
C GLN A 152 3.61 2.58 -21.36
N LEU A 153 3.11 3.04 -22.52
CA LEU A 153 3.01 4.46 -22.86
C LEU A 153 2.03 5.21 -21.95
N GLU A 154 0.87 4.61 -21.62
CA GLU A 154 -0.10 5.22 -20.68
C GLU A 154 0.47 5.38 -19.27
N LEU A 155 1.26 4.40 -18.79
CA LEU A 155 1.92 4.49 -17.48
C LEU A 155 3.02 5.57 -17.47
N VAL A 156 3.81 5.68 -18.54
CA VAL A 156 4.87 6.70 -18.68
C VAL A 156 4.25 8.10 -18.84
N GLU A 157 3.19 8.24 -19.61
CA GLU A 157 2.47 9.54 -19.77
C GLU A 157 1.79 9.96 -18.45
N SER A 158 1.24 9.04 -17.68
CA SER A 158 0.70 9.31 -16.34
C SER A 158 1.79 9.81 -15.38
N VAL A 159 3.01 9.28 -15.49
CA VAL A 159 4.16 9.70 -14.67
C VAL A 159 4.70 11.06 -15.14
N ILE A 160 4.82 11.27 -16.45
CA ILE A 160 5.35 12.51 -17.04
C ILE A 160 4.31 13.63 -16.96
N GLY A 161 3.02 13.33 -17.12
CA GLY A 161 1.93 14.31 -17.04
C GLY A 161 1.80 14.97 -15.67
N SER A 162 2.23 14.29 -14.60
CA SER A 162 2.26 14.85 -13.23
C SER A 162 3.49 15.74 -12.96
N ILE A 163 4.44 15.85 -13.88
CA ILE A 163 5.72 16.60 -13.73
C ILE A 163 5.71 17.92 -14.53
N ARG A 164 4.68 18.21 -15.33
CA ARG A 164 4.62 19.48 -16.07
C ARG A 164 4.46 20.64 -15.09
N PRO A 165 5.41 21.60 -15.05
CA PRO A 165 5.20 22.84 -14.32
C PRO A 165 4.07 23.60 -14.99
N ILE A 166 3.14 24.12 -14.18
CA ILE A 166 2.13 25.10 -14.62
C ILE A 166 2.88 26.29 -15.20
N SER A 167 2.86 26.43 -16.51
CA SER A 167 3.41 27.61 -17.15
C SER A 167 2.58 28.81 -16.71
N LYS A 168 3.20 29.74 -16.01
CA LYS A 168 2.65 31.06 -15.73
C LYS A 168 2.40 31.73 -17.06
N ASP A 169 1.15 31.80 -17.46
CA ASP A 169 0.72 32.68 -18.55
C ASP A 169 0.89 34.13 -18.09
N LYS A 170 1.93 34.78 -18.65
CA LYS A 170 2.05 36.23 -18.65
C LYS A 170 1.36 36.70 -19.90
N SER A 171 0.17 37.25 -19.74
CA SER A 171 -0.42 38.18 -20.74
C SER A 171 -0.79 39.45 -20.04
N GLN A 172 -0.15 40.44 -20.49
CA GLN A 172 -0.37 41.87 -20.59
C GLN A 172 -1.80 42.35 -20.32
#